data_a0a949e5d009e87bead1258409546604
#
_entry.id   a0a949e5d009e87bead1258409546604
#
_cell.length_a   1.000
_cell.length_b   1.000
_cell.length_c   1.000
_cell.angle_alpha   90.00
_cell.angle_beta   90.00
_cell.angle_gamma   90.00
#
_symmetry.space_group_name_H-M   'P 1'
#
loop_
_entity.id
_entity.type
_entity.pdbx_description
1 polymer ?
#
loop_
_entity_poly.entity_id
_entity_poly.type
_entity_poly.pdbx_seq_one_letter_code
_entity_poly.pdbx_strand_id
1 'polypeptide(L)'
;MKLTGMYTQAGAQLAAQAQAQETSLIITRAAAGSGHTAAEASAMENEMQALELHDKTYQGQNATVAAVLSAPQATEAYTLQEVGLFARVGTGSEVLYKLFRLDESLTVENDTDLTVTFYLTETILQADQIQVNITQQGLITEAICRQVAQEAADGVQNNVDSHLSDSTAHSALFAQKAPLSHNHSASQITAGTLAGVVSAQSNTGYETAQVRSISLSTGDPTGGSNGQIWFKYTT
;
A
#
# COMPACT_ATOMS: atom_id res chain seq x y z
N MET A 1 -18.96 8.45 -28.20
CA MET A 1 -19.29 7.02 -28.37
C MET A 1 -20.45 6.69 -27.43
N LYS A 2 -21.58 6.25 -27.97
CA LYS A 2 -22.78 5.87 -27.23
C LYS A 2 -23.04 4.39 -27.45
N LEU A 3 -23.54 3.70 -26.43
CA LEU A 3 -23.92 2.29 -26.49
C LEU A 3 -25.45 2.17 -26.50
N THR A 4 -25.97 1.35 -27.40
CA THR A 4 -27.40 1.00 -27.42
C THR A 4 -27.51 -0.49 -27.10
N GLY A 5 -28.10 -0.80 -25.95
CA GLY A 5 -28.30 -2.17 -25.48
C GLY A 5 -29.58 -2.81 -26.03
N MET A 6 -29.47 -4.08 -26.42
CA MET A 6 -30.63 -4.91 -26.83
C MET A 6 -30.47 -6.31 -26.25
N TYR A 7 -31.55 -6.90 -25.76
CA TYR A 7 -31.55 -8.28 -25.32
C TYR A 7 -31.51 -9.21 -26.52
N THR A 8 -30.78 -10.31 -26.39
CA THR A 8 -30.99 -11.44 -27.27
C THR A 8 -32.28 -12.19 -26.89
N GLN A 9 -32.80 -13.03 -27.79
CA GLN A 9 -33.95 -13.86 -27.46
C GLN A 9 -33.68 -14.79 -26.28
N ALA A 10 -32.48 -15.40 -26.23
CA ALA A 10 -32.06 -16.25 -25.13
C ALA A 10 -31.87 -15.43 -23.84
N GLY A 11 -31.34 -14.21 -23.94
CA GLY A 11 -31.15 -13.31 -22.81
C GLY A 11 -32.48 -12.86 -22.19
N ALA A 12 -33.46 -12.54 -23.02
CA ALA A 12 -34.79 -12.17 -22.54
C ALA A 12 -35.48 -13.34 -21.80
N GLN A 13 -35.32 -14.57 -22.32
CA GLN A 13 -35.81 -15.78 -21.65
C GLN A 13 -35.11 -16.04 -20.34
N LEU A 14 -33.79 -15.85 -20.29
CA LEU A 14 -32.98 -16.01 -19.09
C LEU A 14 -33.40 -15.00 -18.01
N ALA A 15 -33.64 -13.74 -18.39
CA ALA A 15 -34.11 -12.70 -17.44
C ALA A 15 -35.49 -13.06 -16.87
N ALA A 16 -36.42 -13.52 -17.71
CA ALA A 16 -37.74 -13.98 -17.26
C ALA A 16 -37.65 -15.21 -16.33
N GLN A 17 -36.72 -16.14 -16.62
CA GLN A 17 -36.45 -17.28 -15.74
C GLN A 17 -35.89 -16.87 -14.40
N ALA A 18 -34.92 -15.98 -14.36
CA ALA A 18 -34.35 -15.46 -13.11
C ALA A 18 -35.42 -14.84 -12.22
N GLN A 19 -36.28 -14.03 -12.84
CA GLN A 19 -37.39 -13.39 -12.14
C GLN A 19 -38.43 -14.40 -11.62
N ALA A 20 -38.82 -15.37 -12.43
CA ALA A 20 -39.82 -16.38 -12.08
C ALA A 20 -39.35 -17.32 -10.96
N GLN A 21 -38.05 -17.58 -10.89
CA GLN A 21 -37.42 -18.47 -9.90
C GLN A 21 -36.88 -17.72 -8.68
N GLU A 22 -36.99 -16.39 -8.64
CA GLU A 22 -36.40 -15.53 -7.60
C GLU A 22 -34.90 -15.82 -7.40
N THR A 23 -34.20 -16.10 -8.51
CA THR A 23 -32.80 -16.52 -8.50
C THR A 23 -31.93 -15.47 -9.16
N SER A 24 -30.72 -15.29 -8.69
CA SER A 24 -29.78 -14.32 -9.23
C SER A 24 -29.37 -14.63 -10.66
N LEU A 25 -29.37 -13.61 -11.51
CA LEU A 25 -28.73 -13.59 -12.81
C LEU A 25 -27.23 -13.35 -12.61
N ILE A 26 -26.40 -14.25 -13.11
CA ILE A 26 -24.95 -14.19 -12.96
C ILE A 26 -24.36 -13.74 -14.28
N ILE A 27 -23.80 -12.54 -14.34
CA ILE A 27 -23.00 -12.08 -15.49
C ILE A 27 -21.65 -12.82 -15.41
N THR A 28 -21.35 -13.58 -16.44
CA THR A 28 -20.19 -14.49 -16.45
C THR A 28 -19.00 -13.90 -17.17
N ARG A 29 -19.21 -13.21 -18.30
CA ARG A 29 -18.18 -12.56 -19.10
C ARG A 29 -18.77 -11.48 -20.01
N ALA A 30 -17.89 -10.66 -20.54
CA ALA A 30 -18.19 -9.76 -21.65
C ALA A 30 -17.17 -9.99 -22.77
N ALA A 31 -17.55 -9.66 -24.00
CA ALA A 31 -16.68 -9.77 -25.16
C ALA A 31 -16.89 -8.62 -26.15
N ALA A 32 -15.82 -8.23 -26.81
CA ALA A 32 -15.83 -7.28 -27.93
C ALA A 32 -16.00 -8.01 -29.23
N GLY A 33 -16.77 -7.45 -30.16
CA GLY A 33 -17.02 -8.02 -31.47
C GLY A 33 -16.96 -7.01 -32.61
N SER A 34 -16.61 -7.51 -33.80
CA SER A 34 -16.57 -6.75 -35.05
C SER A 34 -17.76 -7.03 -35.96
N GLY A 35 -18.75 -7.80 -35.47
CA GLY A 35 -19.96 -8.14 -36.20
C GLY A 35 -21.16 -7.25 -35.84
N HIS A 36 -22.29 -7.62 -36.44
CA HIS A 36 -23.61 -7.09 -36.12
C HIS A 36 -24.55 -8.24 -35.76
N THR A 37 -24.27 -8.82 -34.61
CA THR A 37 -25.01 -10.01 -34.15
C THR A 37 -26.51 -9.74 -34.04
N ALA A 38 -27.31 -10.62 -34.63
CA ALA A 38 -28.75 -10.52 -34.56
C ALA A 38 -29.30 -10.92 -33.20
N ALA A 39 -30.48 -10.41 -32.83
CA ALA A 39 -31.10 -10.70 -31.53
C ALA A 39 -31.43 -12.19 -31.31
N GLU A 40 -31.63 -12.93 -32.37
CA GLU A 40 -31.93 -14.37 -32.36
C GLU A 40 -30.68 -15.25 -32.24
N ALA A 41 -29.49 -14.65 -32.37
CA ALA A 41 -28.24 -15.40 -32.33
C ALA A 41 -27.95 -15.95 -30.92
N SER A 42 -27.38 -17.14 -30.86
CA SER A 42 -26.96 -17.81 -29.63
C SER A 42 -25.51 -17.46 -29.23
N ALA A 43 -24.75 -16.87 -30.15
CA ALA A 43 -23.37 -16.43 -29.98
C ALA A 43 -23.13 -15.13 -30.75
N MET A 44 -22.07 -14.42 -30.45
CA MET A 44 -21.65 -13.27 -31.25
C MET A 44 -21.23 -13.71 -32.65
N GLU A 45 -21.58 -12.90 -33.65
CA GLU A 45 -21.26 -13.20 -35.07
C GLU A 45 -19.74 -13.24 -35.28
N ASN A 46 -19.03 -12.31 -34.65
CA ASN A 46 -17.58 -12.23 -34.72
C ASN A 46 -17.01 -11.72 -33.39
N GLU A 47 -16.82 -12.64 -32.46
CA GLU A 47 -16.18 -12.36 -31.16
C GLU A 47 -14.68 -12.23 -31.35
N MET A 48 -14.11 -11.06 -31.04
CA MET A 48 -12.71 -10.75 -31.28
C MET A 48 -11.86 -10.84 -30.01
N GLN A 49 -12.41 -10.39 -28.86
CA GLN A 49 -11.64 -10.28 -27.63
C GLN A 49 -12.55 -10.39 -26.41
N ALA A 50 -12.09 -11.15 -25.39
CA ALA A 50 -12.71 -11.13 -24.08
C ALA A 50 -12.46 -9.78 -23.39
N LEU A 51 -13.44 -9.27 -22.66
CA LEU A 51 -13.33 -8.07 -21.85
C LEU A 51 -13.25 -8.44 -20.39
N GLU A 52 -12.46 -7.67 -19.64
CA GLU A 52 -12.36 -7.83 -18.20
C GLU A 52 -13.54 -7.15 -17.51
N LEU A 53 -14.19 -7.86 -16.59
CA LEU A 53 -15.28 -7.32 -15.78
C LEU A 53 -14.70 -6.81 -14.46
N HIS A 54 -14.84 -5.51 -14.17
CA HIS A 54 -14.18 -4.87 -13.05
C HIS A 54 -15.11 -4.54 -11.90
N ASP A 55 -16.19 -3.84 -12.16
CA ASP A 55 -17.00 -3.28 -11.10
C ASP A 55 -18.48 -3.41 -11.38
N LYS A 56 -19.26 -3.41 -10.32
CA LYS A 56 -20.70 -3.42 -10.38
C LYS A 56 -21.24 -2.35 -9.46
N THR A 57 -21.90 -1.36 -10.02
CA THR A 57 -22.55 -0.31 -9.26
C THR A 57 -24.05 -0.39 -9.40
N TYR A 58 -24.76 0.03 -8.36
CA TYR A 58 -26.22 0.10 -8.35
C TYR A 58 -26.69 1.53 -8.19
N GLN A 59 -27.66 1.92 -9.02
CA GLN A 59 -28.36 3.19 -8.88
C GLN A 59 -29.86 2.98 -9.11
N GLY A 60 -30.62 2.92 -8.05
CA GLY A 60 -32.04 2.58 -8.11
C GLY A 60 -32.27 1.18 -8.66
N GLN A 61 -32.99 1.09 -9.78
CA GLN A 61 -33.27 -0.17 -10.47
C GLN A 61 -32.22 -0.53 -11.55
N ASN A 62 -31.14 0.24 -11.64
CA ASN A 62 -30.09 0.01 -12.60
C ASN A 62 -28.85 -0.62 -11.95
N ALA A 63 -28.36 -1.70 -12.56
CA ALA A 63 -27.03 -2.22 -12.31
C ALA A 63 -26.13 -1.86 -13.50
N THR A 64 -24.98 -1.28 -13.22
CA THR A 64 -23.99 -0.98 -14.24
C THR A 64 -22.76 -1.84 -14.00
N VAL A 65 -22.34 -2.55 -15.05
CA VAL A 65 -21.14 -3.37 -15.05
C VAL A 65 -20.07 -2.66 -15.86
N ALA A 66 -18.89 -2.48 -15.29
CA ALA A 66 -17.75 -1.97 -16.02
C ALA A 66 -17.02 -3.12 -16.74
N ALA A 67 -17.00 -3.06 -18.06
CA ALA A 67 -16.25 -3.99 -18.90
C ALA A 67 -15.09 -3.25 -19.57
N VAL A 68 -13.89 -3.78 -19.44
CA VAL A 68 -12.67 -3.11 -19.89
C VAL A 68 -12.05 -3.86 -21.07
N LEU A 69 -11.81 -3.11 -22.14
CA LEU A 69 -11.05 -3.51 -23.29
C LEU A 69 -9.62 -3.01 -23.15
N SER A 70 -8.65 -3.88 -23.35
CA SER A 70 -7.22 -3.54 -23.44
C SER A 70 -6.72 -3.96 -24.81
N ALA A 71 -6.35 -3.01 -25.66
CA ALA A 71 -5.93 -3.28 -27.04
C ALA A 71 -4.69 -4.21 -27.13
N PRO A 72 -3.69 -4.12 -26.24
CA PRO A 72 -2.57 -5.07 -26.23
C PRO A 72 -2.96 -6.53 -26.01
N GLN A 73 -4.16 -6.82 -25.50
CA GLN A 73 -4.66 -8.19 -25.33
C GLN A 73 -5.37 -8.72 -26.58
N ALA A 74 -5.60 -7.87 -27.60
CA ALA A 74 -6.16 -8.31 -28.87
C ALA A 74 -5.13 -9.16 -29.64
N THR A 75 -5.58 -10.24 -30.25
CA THR A 75 -4.72 -11.11 -31.10
C THR A 75 -4.38 -10.48 -32.44
N GLU A 76 -5.25 -9.64 -32.94
CA GLU A 76 -5.10 -8.88 -34.19
C GLU A 76 -5.88 -7.57 -34.14
N ALA A 77 -5.55 -6.64 -35.02
CA ALA A 77 -6.28 -5.38 -35.14
C ALA A 77 -7.70 -5.64 -35.69
N TYR A 78 -8.71 -4.98 -35.15
CA TYR A 78 -10.08 -5.10 -35.56
C TYR A 78 -10.89 -3.82 -35.37
N THR A 79 -12.06 -3.76 -36.00
CA THR A 79 -13.01 -2.68 -35.78
C THR A 79 -14.09 -3.13 -34.82
N LEU A 80 -14.08 -2.55 -33.61
CA LEU A 80 -15.09 -2.80 -32.59
C LEU A 80 -16.42 -2.16 -33.00
N GLN A 81 -17.48 -2.95 -33.05
CA GLN A 81 -18.84 -2.50 -33.41
C GLN A 81 -19.86 -2.85 -32.33
N GLU A 82 -19.61 -3.91 -31.58
CA GLU A 82 -20.52 -4.36 -30.53
C GLU A 82 -19.77 -4.94 -29.31
N VAL A 83 -20.45 -4.93 -28.17
CA VAL A 83 -20.02 -5.62 -26.94
C VAL A 83 -21.13 -6.59 -26.54
N GLY A 84 -20.80 -7.85 -26.40
CA GLY A 84 -21.69 -8.90 -25.89
C GLY A 84 -21.52 -9.08 -24.39
N LEU A 85 -22.63 -9.20 -23.68
CA LEU A 85 -22.68 -9.57 -22.28
C LEU A 85 -23.28 -10.96 -22.15
N PHE A 86 -22.59 -11.84 -21.45
CA PHE A 86 -22.98 -13.23 -21.26
C PHE A 86 -23.43 -13.46 -19.82
N ALA A 87 -24.46 -14.29 -19.66
CA ALA A 87 -25.01 -14.55 -18.34
C ALA A 87 -25.57 -15.98 -18.22
N ARG A 88 -25.82 -16.38 -16.98
CA ARG A 88 -26.51 -17.62 -16.62
C ARG A 88 -27.36 -17.43 -15.37
N VAL A 89 -28.28 -18.34 -15.10
CA VAL A 89 -29.04 -18.43 -13.86
C VAL A 89 -28.54 -19.64 -13.07
N GLY A 90 -28.15 -19.45 -11.83
CA GLY A 90 -27.62 -20.50 -10.96
C GLY A 90 -26.44 -21.24 -11.60
N THR A 91 -26.54 -22.56 -11.72
CA THR A 91 -25.55 -23.44 -12.38
C THR A 91 -25.89 -23.78 -13.86
N GLY A 92 -26.86 -23.06 -14.42
CA GLY A 92 -27.29 -23.27 -15.81
C GLY A 92 -26.22 -22.90 -16.84
N SER A 93 -26.50 -23.19 -18.11
CA SER A 93 -25.62 -22.86 -19.22
C SER A 93 -25.54 -21.35 -19.43
N GLU A 94 -24.34 -20.86 -19.79
CA GLU A 94 -24.13 -19.51 -20.24
C GLU A 94 -24.82 -19.23 -21.56
N VAL A 95 -25.44 -18.07 -21.71
CA VAL A 95 -26.03 -17.60 -22.94
C VAL A 95 -25.56 -16.18 -23.26
N LEU A 96 -25.55 -15.81 -24.53
CA LEU A 96 -25.42 -14.43 -24.95
C LEU A 96 -26.66 -13.67 -24.47
N TYR A 97 -26.50 -12.88 -23.43
CA TYR A 97 -27.59 -12.26 -22.70
C TYR A 97 -28.04 -10.94 -23.34
N LYS A 98 -27.09 -10.06 -23.60
CA LYS A 98 -27.36 -8.73 -24.13
C LYS A 98 -26.24 -8.27 -25.04
N LEU A 99 -26.60 -7.52 -26.07
CA LEU A 99 -25.69 -6.89 -27.01
C LEU A 99 -25.76 -5.38 -26.82
N PHE A 100 -24.61 -4.76 -26.86
CA PHE A 100 -24.47 -3.29 -26.82
C PHE A 100 -23.77 -2.87 -28.12
N ARG A 101 -24.48 -2.16 -28.96
CA ARG A 101 -23.95 -1.65 -30.24
C ARG A 101 -23.39 -0.25 -30.03
N LEU A 102 -22.25 -0.02 -30.65
CA LEU A 102 -21.64 1.29 -30.72
C LEU A 102 -22.31 2.12 -31.81
N ASP A 103 -22.60 3.39 -31.54
CA ASP A 103 -23.05 4.35 -32.55
C ASP A 103 -21.93 4.76 -33.52
N GLU A 104 -20.69 4.69 -33.07
CA GLU A 104 -19.47 4.91 -33.84
C GLU A 104 -18.52 3.76 -33.59
N SER A 105 -18.04 3.12 -34.64
CA SER A 105 -17.07 2.04 -34.56
C SER A 105 -15.71 2.56 -34.02
N LEU A 106 -15.00 1.72 -33.29
CA LEU A 106 -13.68 2.00 -32.75
C LEU A 106 -12.66 1.04 -33.34
N THR A 107 -11.59 1.57 -33.94
CA THR A 107 -10.46 0.73 -34.37
C THR A 107 -9.63 0.34 -33.15
N VAL A 108 -9.41 -0.95 -32.97
CA VAL A 108 -8.56 -1.54 -31.94
C VAL A 108 -7.31 -2.08 -32.60
N GLU A 109 -6.19 -1.46 -32.35
CA GLU A 109 -4.87 -1.88 -32.85
C GLU A 109 -4.09 -2.49 -31.69
N ASN A 110 -3.65 -3.73 -31.83
CA ASN A 110 -3.01 -4.51 -30.76
C ASN A 110 -1.60 -4.03 -30.39
N ASP A 111 -1.04 -3.11 -31.15
CA ASP A 111 0.25 -2.46 -30.88
C ASP A 111 0.11 -1.09 -30.16
N THR A 112 -1.11 -0.71 -29.78
CA THR A 112 -1.39 0.53 -29.05
C THR A 112 -1.71 0.27 -27.58
N ASP A 113 -1.37 1.23 -26.70
CA ASP A 113 -1.75 1.20 -25.28
C ASP A 113 -3.20 1.69 -25.03
N LEU A 114 -4.10 1.43 -25.99
CA LEU A 114 -5.49 1.82 -25.86
C LEU A 114 -6.20 0.97 -24.81
N THR A 115 -6.80 1.61 -23.84
CA THR A 115 -7.71 1.00 -22.86
C THR A 115 -9.03 1.74 -22.88
N VAL A 116 -10.13 1.00 -22.98
CA VAL A 116 -11.50 1.55 -23.03
C VAL A 116 -12.36 0.86 -21.98
N THR A 117 -13.05 1.66 -21.15
CA THR A 117 -14.03 1.12 -20.19
C THR A 117 -15.44 1.36 -20.72
N PHE A 118 -16.20 0.28 -20.84
CA PHE A 118 -17.62 0.30 -21.19
C PHE A 118 -18.46 0.14 -19.93
N TYR A 119 -19.36 1.08 -19.70
CA TYR A 119 -20.34 1.00 -18.62
C TYR A 119 -21.64 0.41 -19.16
N LEU A 120 -21.82 -0.88 -18.95
CA LEU A 120 -22.95 -1.65 -19.46
C LEU A 120 -24.06 -1.64 -18.44
N THR A 121 -25.11 -0.85 -18.72
CA THR A 121 -26.21 -0.65 -17.77
C THR A 121 -27.34 -1.63 -18.04
N GLU A 122 -27.80 -2.25 -16.98
CA GLU A 122 -28.91 -3.18 -16.91
C GLU A 122 -30.00 -2.64 -15.99
N THR A 123 -31.25 -2.63 -16.47
CA THR A 123 -32.40 -2.27 -15.64
C THR A 123 -32.98 -3.52 -15.01
N ILE A 124 -33.02 -3.58 -13.71
CA ILE A 124 -33.48 -4.73 -12.93
C ILE A 124 -34.57 -4.32 -11.97
N LEU A 125 -35.50 -5.24 -11.73
CA LEU A 125 -36.57 -5.00 -10.77
C LEU A 125 -36.09 -5.08 -9.31
N GLN A 126 -35.00 -5.81 -9.05
CA GLN A 126 -34.37 -5.95 -7.72
C GLN A 126 -32.84 -6.02 -7.89
N ALA A 127 -32.14 -5.08 -7.28
CA ALA A 127 -30.70 -4.87 -7.47
C ALA A 127 -29.81 -6.01 -6.94
N ASP A 128 -30.28 -6.76 -5.96
CA ASP A 128 -29.58 -7.90 -5.35
C ASP A 128 -29.63 -9.18 -6.17
N GLN A 129 -30.43 -9.20 -7.24
CA GLN A 129 -30.59 -10.37 -8.14
C GLN A 129 -29.53 -10.46 -9.24
N ILE A 130 -28.64 -9.48 -9.40
CA ILE A 130 -27.53 -9.57 -10.33
C ILE A 130 -26.22 -9.83 -9.60
N GLN A 131 -25.55 -10.91 -9.95
CA GLN A 131 -24.16 -11.19 -9.58
C GLN A 131 -23.26 -11.03 -10.80
N VAL A 132 -22.04 -10.55 -10.59
CA VAL A 132 -21.03 -10.40 -11.64
C VAL A 132 -19.78 -11.16 -11.22
N ASN A 133 -19.30 -12.03 -12.10
CA ASN A 133 -17.99 -12.62 -11.90
C ASN A 133 -16.93 -11.60 -12.30
N ILE A 134 -16.35 -10.95 -11.31
CA ILE A 134 -15.27 -10.00 -11.53
C ILE A 134 -14.00 -10.78 -11.83
N THR A 135 -13.47 -10.61 -13.03
CA THR A 135 -12.15 -11.12 -13.40
C THR A 135 -11.12 -10.07 -13.05
N GLN A 136 -10.46 -10.23 -11.89
CA GLN A 136 -9.36 -9.35 -11.51
C GLN A 136 -8.11 -9.71 -12.33
N GLN A 137 -7.91 -9.07 -13.45
CA GLN A 137 -6.61 -8.99 -14.09
C GLN A 137 -6.38 -7.54 -14.54
N GLY A 138 -5.60 -6.83 -13.77
CA GLY A 138 -4.70 -5.83 -14.31
C GLY A 138 -5.11 -4.36 -14.31
N LEU A 139 -6.36 -3.96 -14.12
CA LEU A 139 -6.67 -2.54 -14.03
C LEU A 139 -6.92 -2.11 -12.58
N ILE A 140 -6.00 -1.30 -12.09
CA ILE A 140 -6.14 -0.64 -10.80
C ILE A 140 -7.14 0.50 -10.97
N THR A 141 -8.37 0.33 -10.52
CA THR A 141 -9.35 1.42 -10.48
C THR A 141 -8.92 2.48 -9.47
N GLU A 142 -9.41 3.73 -9.61
CA GLU A 142 -9.14 4.79 -8.65
C GLU A 142 -9.55 4.36 -7.22
N ALA A 143 -10.61 3.61 -7.07
CA ALA A 143 -11.06 3.07 -5.78
C ALA A 143 -10.03 2.10 -5.17
N ILE A 144 -9.49 1.18 -5.97
CA ILE A 144 -8.43 0.25 -5.53
C ILE A 144 -7.15 1.02 -5.22
N CYS A 145 -6.77 2.01 -6.06
CA CYS A 145 -5.63 2.88 -5.77
C CYS A 145 -5.78 3.59 -4.41
N ARG A 146 -6.95 4.15 -4.14
CA ARG A 146 -7.25 4.83 -2.87
C ARG A 146 -7.20 3.85 -1.70
N GLN A 147 -7.78 2.68 -1.85
CA GLN A 147 -7.76 1.64 -0.81
C GLN A 147 -6.33 1.20 -0.50
N VAL A 148 -5.53 0.85 -1.51
CA VAL A 148 -4.13 0.44 -1.32
C VAL A 148 -3.30 1.58 -0.70
N ALA A 149 -3.51 2.82 -1.13
CA ALA A 149 -2.84 3.98 -0.56
C ALA A 149 -3.22 4.19 0.91
N GLN A 150 -4.48 4.00 1.27
CA GLN A 150 -4.95 4.11 2.65
C GLN A 150 -4.39 2.98 3.52
N GLU A 151 -4.44 1.73 3.05
CA GLU A 151 -3.87 0.58 3.76
C GLU A 151 -2.36 0.75 3.99
N ALA A 152 -1.63 1.28 3.01
CA ALA A 152 -0.21 1.59 3.15
C ALA A 152 0.03 2.71 4.17
N ALA A 153 -0.78 3.77 4.15
CA ALA A 153 -0.70 4.87 5.11
C ALA A 153 -1.00 4.41 6.54
N ASP A 154 -2.05 3.59 6.72
CA ASP A 154 -2.42 3.02 8.01
C ASP A 154 -1.32 2.08 8.53
N GLY A 155 -0.69 1.30 7.65
CA GLY A 155 0.46 0.45 8.00
C GLY A 155 1.65 1.25 8.48
N VAL A 156 1.98 2.36 7.82
CA VAL A 156 3.05 3.27 8.26
C VAL A 156 2.69 3.92 9.59
N GLN A 157 1.46 4.42 9.74
CA GLN A 157 1.01 5.04 10.98
C GLN A 157 1.08 4.07 12.17
N ASN A 158 0.62 2.83 11.99
CA ASN A 158 0.70 1.79 13.02
C ASN A 158 2.16 1.49 13.44
N ASN A 159 3.09 1.48 12.49
CA ASN A 159 4.51 1.28 12.77
C ASN A 159 5.09 2.46 13.56
N VAL A 160 4.73 3.70 13.20
CA VAL A 160 5.14 4.91 13.92
C VAL A 160 4.58 4.91 15.35
N ASP A 161 3.30 4.62 15.51
CA ASP A 161 2.65 4.58 16.83
C ASP A 161 3.23 3.48 17.72
N SER A 162 3.52 2.31 17.13
CA SER A 162 4.22 1.23 17.82
C SER A 162 5.62 1.66 18.28
N HIS A 163 6.37 2.32 17.41
CA HIS A 163 7.69 2.83 17.73
C HIS A 163 7.66 3.92 18.82
N LEU A 164 6.68 4.84 18.75
CA LEU A 164 6.52 5.92 19.74
C LEU A 164 6.10 5.38 21.12
N SER A 165 5.33 4.30 21.14
CA SER A 165 4.89 3.65 22.39
C SER A 165 5.92 2.69 22.97
N ASP A 166 6.91 2.25 22.19
CA ASP A 166 7.98 1.37 22.65
C ASP A 166 9.07 2.16 23.41
N SER A 167 8.96 2.18 24.72
CA SER A 167 9.97 2.80 25.60
C SER A 167 11.36 2.16 25.45
N THR A 168 11.48 1.02 24.78
CA THR A 168 12.74 0.28 24.59
C THR A 168 13.29 0.37 23.18
N ALA A 169 12.61 1.09 22.26
CA ALA A 169 12.93 1.15 20.82
C ALA A 169 14.42 1.45 20.52
N HIS A 170 15.08 2.20 21.39
CA HIS A 170 16.49 2.54 21.25
C HIS A 170 17.36 2.02 22.39
N SER A 171 16.83 1.16 23.25
CA SER A 171 17.53 0.68 24.45
C SER A 171 18.91 0.07 24.14
N ALA A 172 19.03 -0.69 23.06
CA ALA A 172 20.30 -1.28 22.63
C ALA A 172 21.32 -0.21 22.21
N LEU A 173 20.87 0.88 21.58
CA LEU A 173 21.74 1.99 21.19
C LEU A 173 22.14 2.82 22.43
N PHE A 174 21.22 3.05 23.35
CA PHE A 174 21.50 3.77 24.59
C PHE A 174 22.37 2.95 25.55
N ALA A 175 22.22 1.63 25.59
CA ALA A 175 23.08 0.75 26.38
C ALA A 175 24.56 0.80 25.95
N GLN A 176 24.85 1.17 24.70
CA GLN A 176 26.21 1.36 24.20
C GLN A 176 26.79 2.74 24.57
N LYS A 177 25.97 3.66 25.05
CA LYS A 177 26.44 4.96 25.54
C LYS A 177 26.91 4.85 26.97
N ALA A 178 27.87 5.67 27.32
CA ALA A 178 28.30 5.74 28.70
C ALA A 178 27.11 6.12 29.63
N PRO A 179 26.91 5.43 30.75
CA PRO A 179 25.88 5.82 31.72
C PRO A 179 26.00 7.29 32.10
N LEU A 180 24.90 7.92 32.48
CA LEU A 180 24.86 9.30 32.88
C LEU A 180 25.85 9.60 34.04
N SER A 181 26.08 8.58 34.86
CA SER A 181 27.13 8.59 35.89
C SER A 181 28.12 7.46 35.57
N HIS A 182 29.32 7.80 35.17
CA HIS A 182 30.42 6.86 34.92
C HIS A 182 31.73 7.45 35.38
N ASN A 183 32.65 6.59 35.71
CA ASN A 183 33.98 6.95 36.20
C ASN A 183 35.01 6.72 35.08
N HIS A 184 35.90 7.70 34.94
CA HIS A 184 37.10 7.53 34.11
C HIS A 184 38.30 7.24 35.03
N SER A 185 39.14 6.28 34.63
CA SER A 185 40.44 6.14 35.24
C SER A 185 41.35 7.30 34.78
N ALA A 186 42.29 7.69 35.60
CA ALA A 186 43.23 8.76 35.26
C ALA A 186 44.00 8.50 33.97
N SER A 187 44.23 7.23 33.61
CA SER A 187 44.87 6.80 32.37
C SER A 187 44.03 7.06 31.11
N GLN A 188 42.72 7.26 31.25
CA GLN A 188 41.78 7.53 30.12
C GLN A 188 41.70 9.02 29.80
N ILE A 189 42.26 9.88 30.67
CA ILE A 189 42.27 11.33 30.45
C ILE A 189 43.60 11.70 29.82
N THR A 190 43.68 11.69 28.53
CA THR A 190 44.91 11.92 27.75
C THR A 190 45.11 13.38 27.37
N ALA A 191 44.07 14.21 27.42
CA ALA A 191 44.13 15.64 27.16
C ALA A 191 42.89 16.35 27.75
N GLY A 192 43.03 17.58 28.16
CA GLY A 192 41.93 18.43 28.66
C GLY A 192 42.28 19.14 29.95
N THR A 193 41.48 20.18 30.29
CA THR A 193 41.53 20.89 31.56
C THR A 193 40.46 20.38 32.48
N LEU A 194 40.81 19.90 33.65
CA LEU A 194 39.83 19.51 34.67
C LEU A 194 39.29 20.79 35.31
N ALA A 195 38.03 21.06 35.16
CA ALA A 195 37.35 22.17 35.82
C ALA A 195 36.94 21.72 37.24
N GLY A 196 37.56 22.28 38.24
CA GLY A 196 37.21 22.02 39.62
C GLY A 196 38.39 21.46 40.44
N VAL A 197 38.18 21.32 41.73
CA VAL A 197 39.17 20.78 42.66
C VAL A 197 39.24 19.27 42.52
N VAL A 198 40.35 18.76 42.03
CA VAL A 198 40.63 17.32 42.03
C VAL A 198 41.16 16.95 43.41
N SER A 199 40.31 16.36 44.24
CA SER A 199 40.78 15.82 45.53
C SER A 199 41.53 14.50 45.23
N ALA A 200 42.81 14.52 45.44
CA ALA A 200 43.61 13.30 45.45
C ALA A 200 43.19 12.45 46.67
N GLN A 201 42.81 11.19 46.40
CA GLN A 201 42.57 10.24 47.47
C GLN A 201 43.91 10.05 48.26
N SER A 202 43.83 9.96 49.58
CA SER A 202 45.05 9.77 50.38
C SER A 202 45.75 8.50 49.96
N ASN A 203 46.88 8.65 49.36
CA ASN A 203 47.74 7.56 48.92
C ASN A 203 48.96 7.46 49.82
N THR A 204 49.27 6.29 50.31
CA THR A 204 50.38 6.05 51.20
C THR A 204 51.68 5.71 50.46
N GLY A 205 51.62 5.51 49.16
CA GLY A 205 52.79 5.18 48.33
C GLY A 205 53.10 6.28 47.34
N TYR A 206 53.78 7.31 47.72
CA TYR A 206 54.25 8.36 46.80
C TYR A 206 55.70 8.08 46.37
N GLU A 207 55.93 8.14 45.08
CA GLU A 207 57.30 8.20 44.55
C GLU A 207 57.84 9.63 44.63
N THR A 208 59.15 9.75 44.55
CA THR A 208 59.87 11.04 44.68
C THR A 208 59.46 12.12 43.70
N ALA A 209 58.76 11.77 42.62
CA ALA A 209 58.27 12.69 41.62
C ALA A 209 56.84 13.27 41.93
N GLN A 210 56.17 12.84 42.98
CA GLN A 210 54.80 13.22 43.31
C GLN A 210 54.77 14.24 44.46
N VAL A 211 54.17 15.42 44.22
CA VAL A 211 53.96 16.44 45.21
C VAL A 211 52.62 16.20 45.91
N ARG A 212 52.61 15.94 47.19
CA ARG A 212 51.41 15.70 48.00
C ARG A 212 50.67 16.95 48.37
N SER A 213 51.37 17.89 48.89
CA SER A 213 50.85 19.18 49.33
C SER A 213 51.96 20.24 49.34
N ILE A 214 51.49 21.45 49.11
CA ILE A 214 52.36 22.62 49.25
C ILE A 214 51.90 23.34 50.49
N SER A 215 52.81 23.55 51.45
CA SER A 215 52.60 24.37 52.68
C SER A 215 53.34 25.66 52.57
N LEU A 216 52.66 26.76 52.89
CA LEU A 216 53.19 28.11 52.99
C LEU A 216 53.20 28.50 54.47
N SER A 217 54.34 28.84 55.01
CA SER A 217 54.46 29.21 56.45
C SER A 217 55.62 30.18 56.68
N THR A 218 55.49 30.98 57.73
CA THR A 218 56.56 31.80 58.23
C THR A 218 57.46 31.03 59.19
N GLY A 219 56.98 29.92 59.71
CA GLY A 219 57.70 29.01 60.60
C GLY A 219 58.54 27.95 59.86
N ASP A 220 59.45 27.30 60.59
CA ASP A 220 60.20 26.19 60.01
C ASP A 220 59.37 24.94 59.83
N PRO A 221 59.65 24.13 58.79
CA PRO A 221 58.92 22.91 58.55
C PRO A 221 59.01 21.95 59.75
N THR A 222 57.83 21.47 60.19
CA THR A 222 57.78 20.45 61.25
C THR A 222 56.79 19.38 60.87
N GLY A 223 57.20 18.12 61.01
CA GLY A 223 56.28 16.99 60.86
C GLY A 223 55.80 16.71 59.45
N GLY A 224 56.59 17.03 58.41
CA GLY A 224 56.22 16.74 56.95
C GLY A 224 56.24 15.27 56.61
N SER A 225 55.48 14.94 55.56
CA SER A 225 55.48 13.60 54.92
C SER A 225 56.27 13.61 53.61
N ASN A 226 56.74 12.45 53.18
CA ASN A 226 57.45 12.35 51.89
C ASN A 226 56.60 12.91 50.74
N GLY A 227 57.18 13.79 49.92
CA GLY A 227 56.50 14.45 48.78
C GLY A 227 55.81 15.74 49.13
N GLN A 228 55.86 16.20 50.40
CA GLN A 228 55.36 17.51 50.81
C GLN A 228 56.40 18.61 50.53
N ILE A 229 55.98 19.71 49.94
CA ILE A 229 56.76 20.88 49.64
C ILE A 229 56.38 21.97 50.62
N TRP A 230 57.39 22.56 51.30
CA TRP A 230 57.19 23.67 52.19
C TRP A 230 57.89 24.93 51.63
N PHE A 231 57.12 26.02 51.59
CA PHE A 231 57.70 27.32 51.30
C PHE A 231 57.60 28.16 52.55
N LYS A 232 58.81 28.50 53.06
CA LYS A 232 58.90 29.46 54.16
C LYS A 232 59.02 30.84 53.54
N TYR A 233 58.19 31.78 54.03
CA TYR A 233 58.29 33.19 53.64
C TYR A 233 58.49 34.08 54.89
N THR A 234 59.15 35.21 54.75
CA THR A 234 59.32 36.21 55.77
C THR A 234 58.33 37.34 55.50
N THR A 235 57.66 37.80 56.53
CA THR A 235 56.84 39.03 56.52
C THR A 235 57.71 40.26 56.62
#